data_f588ecb9bacc2bcefd2629ce94cedbc8
#
_entry.id   f588ecb9bacc2bcefd2629ce94cedbc8
#
_cell.length_a   1.000
_cell.length_b   1.000
_cell.length_c   1.000
_cell.angle_alpha   90.00
_cell.angle_beta   90.00
_cell.angle_gamma   90.00
#
_symmetry.space_group_name_H-M   'P 1'
#
loop_
_entity.id
_entity.type
_entity.pdbx_description
1 polymer ?
#
loop_
_entity_poly.entity_id
_entity_poly.type
_entity_poly.pdbx_seq_one_letter_code
_entity_poly.pdbx_strand_id
1 'polypeptide(L)'
;KMDYPEEFDERDRISYVLMKIYEKTGIPFVIIVDEWDCVVRNSTDQDLIHQYLQFLHSLFKSEESKSFLALGYITGIMPIKKIKDESALNNFEEYTMLKSRPITKYYGFTEEEVKALCKRYDMDFETTKEWYNGYLIDGMHMYNPNSVSQAMKYHDFDSYWRNTSAFGTINNFIICLLYTSPSPRD
;
A
#
# COMPACT_ATOMS: atom_id res chain seq x y z
N LYS A 1 -19.12 -10.99 -27.56
CA LYS A 1 -19.90 -11.29 -26.36
C LYS A 1 -19.25 -12.49 -25.71
N MET A 2 -18.85 -12.42 -24.47
CA MET A 2 -18.28 -13.54 -23.74
C MET A 2 -19.44 -14.28 -23.10
N ASP A 3 -19.62 -15.56 -23.44
CA ASP A 3 -20.65 -16.39 -22.81
C ASP A 3 -20.09 -16.89 -21.47
N TYR A 4 -20.76 -16.54 -20.39
CA TYR A 4 -20.43 -17.01 -19.05
C TYR A 4 -21.23 -18.29 -18.76
N PRO A 5 -20.70 -19.24 -17.95
CA PRO A 5 -21.44 -20.39 -17.47
C PRO A 5 -22.72 -19.97 -16.72
N GLU A 6 -23.75 -20.81 -16.75
CA GLU A 6 -25.07 -20.52 -16.09
C GLU A 6 -24.95 -20.31 -14.57
N GLU A 7 -23.96 -20.94 -13.93
CA GLU A 7 -23.70 -20.85 -12.47
C GLU A 7 -22.60 -19.82 -12.13
N PHE A 8 -22.41 -18.79 -12.97
CA PHE A 8 -21.31 -17.87 -12.83
C PHE A 8 -21.56 -16.83 -11.72
N ASP A 9 -20.71 -16.81 -10.69
CA ASP A 9 -20.72 -15.75 -9.67
C ASP A 9 -20.11 -14.48 -10.24
N GLU A 10 -20.82 -13.36 -10.17
CA GLU A 10 -20.33 -12.07 -10.67
C GLU A 10 -19.01 -11.63 -10.01
N ARG A 11 -18.74 -12.10 -8.79
CA ARG A 11 -17.48 -11.83 -8.05
C ARG A 11 -16.27 -12.48 -8.73
N ASP A 12 -16.47 -13.60 -9.42
CA ASP A 12 -15.40 -14.33 -10.11
C ASP A 12 -15.21 -13.84 -11.54
N ARG A 13 -16.00 -12.88 -11.97
CA ARG A 13 -16.01 -12.37 -13.35
C ARG A 13 -14.62 -11.92 -13.83
N ILE A 14 -13.88 -11.19 -12.99
CA ILE A 14 -12.54 -10.69 -13.34
C ILE A 14 -11.56 -11.86 -13.47
N SER A 15 -11.53 -12.78 -12.51
CA SER A 15 -10.66 -13.96 -12.54
C SER A 15 -10.94 -14.84 -13.77
N TYR A 16 -12.22 -15.04 -14.10
CA TYR A 16 -12.61 -15.79 -15.31
C TYR A 16 -12.13 -15.10 -16.60
N VAL A 17 -12.29 -13.79 -16.70
CA VAL A 17 -11.82 -13.02 -17.87
C VAL A 17 -10.31 -13.10 -18.01
N LEU A 18 -9.57 -12.94 -16.92
CA LEU A 18 -8.11 -13.04 -16.90
C LEU A 18 -7.65 -14.45 -17.32
N MET A 19 -8.31 -15.50 -16.82
CA MET A 19 -8.06 -16.88 -17.22
C MET A 19 -8.28 -17.06 -18.72
N LYS A 20 -9.38 -16.56 -19.28
CA LYS A 20 -9.68 -16.65 -20.71
C LYS A 20 -8.69 -15.89 -21.60
N ILE A 21 -8.19 -14.75 -21.13
CA ILE A 21 -7.12 -14.03 -21.84
C ILE A 21 -5.82 -14.84 -21.79
N TYR A 22 -5.47 -15.38 -20.62
CA TYR A 22 -4.29 -16.23 -20.48
C TYR A 22 -4.35 -17.48 -21.37
N GLU A 23 -5.48 -18.19 -21.43
CA GLU A 23 -5.69 -19.33 -22.33
C GLU A 23 -5.40 -18.99 -23.80
N LYS A 24 -5.71 -17.76 -24.24
CA LYS A 24 -5.48 -17.30 -25.60
C LYS A 24 -4.07 -16.81 -25.87
N THR A 25 -3.43 -16.21 -24.89
CA THR A 25 -2.16 -15.48 -25.08
C THR A 25 -0.95 -16.22 -24.54
N GLY A 26 -1.15 -17.08 -23.54
CA GLY A 26 -0.08 -17.73 -22.77
C GLY A 26 0.71 -16.74 -21.90
N ILE A 27 0.27 -15.48 -21.79
CA ILE A 27 0.98 -14.44 -21.06
C ILE A 27 0.32 -14.27 -19.67
N PRO A 28 1.04 -14.60 -18.57
CA PRO A 28 0.51 -14.45 -17.23
C PRO A 28 0.46 -12.98 -16.79
N PHE A 29 -0.36 -12.69 -15.78
CA PHE A 29 -0.61 -11.34 -15.29
C PHE A 29 0.22 -11.03 -14.05
N VAL A 30 0.68 -9.78 -13.96
CA VAL A 30 1.08 -9.13 -12.72
C VAL A 30 -0.10 -8.26 -12.27
N ILE A 31 -0.63 -8.53 -11.08
CA ILE A 31 -1.79 -7.80 -10.53
C ILE A 31 -1.31 -6.94 -9.37
N ILE A 32 -1.54 -5.64 -9.47
CA ILE A 32 -1.19 -4.66 -8.45
C ILE A 32 -2.48 -4.05 -7.90
N VAL A 33 -2.66 -4.11 -6.58
CA VAL A 33 -3.79 -3.48 -5.88
C VAL A 33 -3.23 -2.50 -4.85
N ASP A 34 -3.49 -1.22 -5.06
CA ASP A 34 -3.12 -0.17 -4.12
C ASP A 34 -4.26 0.06 -3.12
N GLU A 35 -3.91 0.31 -1.85
CA GLU A 35 -4.86 0.47 -0.74
C GLU A 35 -5.87 -0.68 -0.62
N TRP A 36 -5.39 -1.94 -0.69
CA TRP A 36 -6.24 -3.14 -0.63
C TRP A 36 -7.20 -3.14 0.57
N ASP A 37 -6.83 -2.46 1.64
CA ASP A 37 -7.57 -2.40 2.90
C ASP A 37 -8.60 -1.25 2.96
N CYS A 38 -8.76 -0.46 1.89
CA CYS A 38 -9.62 0.72 1.88
C CYS A 38 -11.09 0.38 2.20
N VAL A 39 -11.63 -0.72 1.66
CA VAL A 39 -13.01 -1.17 1.96
C VAL A 39 -13.13 -1.62 3.41
N VAL A 40 -12.14 -2.37 3.91
CA VAL A 40 -12.13 -2.90 5.28
C VAL A 40 -12.01 -1.77 6.31
N ARG A 41 -11.24 -0.73 6.01
CA ARG A 41 -11.05 0.43 6.91
C ARG A 41 -12.24 1.40 6.94
N ASN A 42 -12.89 1.57 5.80
CA ASN A 42 -13.87 2.64 5.62
C ASN A 42 -15.34 2.17 5.70
N SER A 43 -15.58 0.86 5.64
CA SER A 43 -16.93 0.31 5.74
C SER A 43 -17.21 -0.27 7.12
N THR A 44 -18.45 -0.08 7.60
CA THR A 44 -19.01 -0.78 8.76
C THR A 44 -19.89 -1.96 8.35
N ASP A 45 -20.19 -2.10 7.06
CA ASP A 45 -20.99 -3.16 6.48
C ASP A 45 -20.15 -4.44 6.37
N GLN A 46 -20.45 -5.41 7.23
CA GLN A 46 -19.72 -6.68 7.31
C GLN A 46 -19.94 -7.55 6.06
N ASP A 47 -21.12 -7.46 5.45
CA ASP A 47 -21.42 -8.22 4.24
C ASP A 47 -20.61 -7.69 3.05
N LEU A 48 -20.50 -6.38 2.92
CA LEU A 48 -19.65 -5.75 1.92
C LEU A 48 -18.17 -6.12 2.11
N ILE A 49 -17.68 -6.06 3.34
CA ILE A 49 -16.29 -6.45 3.67
C ILE A 49 -16.05 -7.91 3.30
N HIS A 50 -16.99 -8.80 3.66
CA HIS A 50 -16.86 -10.23 3.35
C HIS A 50 -16.85 -10.49 1.84
N GLN A 51 -17.75 -9.86 1.08
CA GLN A 51 -17.77 -9.97 -0.39
C GLN A 51 -16.47 -9.46 -1.02
N TYR A 52 -15.94 -8.35 -0.52
CA TYR A 52 -14.66 -7.82 -0.99
C TYR A 52 -13.48 -8.77 -0.71
N LEU A 53 -13.42 -9.36 0.48
CA LEU A 53 -12.39 -10.35 0.81
C LEU A 53 -12.51 -11.63 -0.03
N GLN A 54 -13.72 -12.07 -0.34
CA GLN A 54 -13.95 -13.18 -1.27
C GLN A 54 -13.49 -12.83 -2.68
N PHE A 55 -13.73 -11.60 -3.15
CA PHE A 55 -13.21 -11.12 -4.43
C PHE A 55 -11.68 -11.15 -4.47
N LEU A 56 -10.99 -10.66 -3.42
CA LEU A 56 -9.53 -10.74 -3.35
C LEU A 56 -9.02 -12.19 -3.30
N HIS A 57 -9.75 -13.07 -2.60
CA HIS A 57 -9.44 -14.49 -2.58
C HIS A 57 -9.55 -15.11 -3.98
N SER A 58 -10.61 -14.83 -4.73
CA SER A 58 -10.79 -15.34 -6.10
C SER A 58 -9.69 -14.86 -7.03
N LEU A 59 -9.23 -13.63 -6.85
CA LEU A 59 -8.20 -13.01 -7.68
C LEU A 59 -6.78 -13.53 -7.41
N PHE A 60 -6.46 -13.85 -6.14
CA PHE A 60 -5.09 -14.15 -5.73
C PHE A 60 -4.85 -15.58 -5.22
N LYS A 61 -5.90 -16.33 -4.88
CA LYS A 61 -5.73 -17.61 -4.18
C LYS A 61 -6.60 -18.75 -4.70
N SER A 62 -7.53 -18.46 -5.60
CA SER A 62 -8.35 -19.53 -6.21
C SER A 62 -7.50 -20.48 -7.07
N GLU A 63 -8.04 -21.65 -7.39
CA GLU A 63 -7.35 -22.60 -8.30
C GLU A 63 -7.20 -21.98 -9.70
N GLU A 64 -8.18 -21.21 -10.16
CA GLU A 64 -8.13 -20.50 -11.44
C GLU A 64 -7.00 -19.47 -11.46
N SER A 65 -6.81 -18.73 -10.36
CA SER A 65 -5.77 -17.69 -10.29
C SER A 65 -4.37 -18.25 -10.44
N LYS A 66 -4.12 -19.49 -10.04
CA LYS A 66 -2.82 -20.17 -10.20
C LYS A 66 -2.41 -20.31 -11.67
N SER A 67 -3.36 -20.34 -12.60
CA SER A 67 -3.06 -20.46 -14.03
C SER A 67 -2.58 -19.16 -14.65
N PHE A 68 -3.19 -18.03 -14.32
CA PHE A 68 -2.95 -16.75 -14.97
C PHE A 68 -2.11 -15.77 -14.17
N LEU A 69 -1.92 -15.98 -12.87
CA LEU A 69 -1.22 -15.04 -11.99
C LEU A 69 0.29 -15.33 -11.92
N ALA A 70 1.11 -14.43 -12.44
CA ALA A 70 2.56 -14.48 -12.27
C ALA A 70 3.00 -13.86 -10.93
N LEU A 71 2.39 -12.73 -10.54
CA LEU A 71 2.71 -12.00 -9.31
C LEU A 71 1.48 -11.21 -8.84
N GLY A 72 1.16 -11.30 -7.55
CA GLY A 72 0.26 -10.39 -6.85
C GLY A 72 1.08 -9.42 -5.99
N TYR A 73 0.83 -8.12 -6.13
CA TYR A 73 1.41 -7.09 -5.29
C TYR A 73 0.30 -6.21 -4.72
N ILE A 74 0.22 -6.13 -3.40
CA ILE A 74 -0.81 -5.31 -2.73
C ILE A 74 -0.15 -4.34 -1.76
N THR A 75 -0.66 -3.12 -1.68
CA THR A 75 -0.24 -2.11 -0.69
C THR A 75 -1.41 -1.74 0.19
N GLY A 76 -1.13 -1.33 1.43
CA GLY A 76 -2.14 -0.89 2.38
C GLY A 76 -1.54 -0.42 3.69
N ILE A 77 -2.39 0.10 4.55
CA ILE A 77 -2.01 0.58 5.89
C ILE A 77 -2.23 -0.52 6.94
N MET A 78 -3.26 -1.34 6.74
CA MET A 78 -3.63 -2.40 7.67
C MET A 78 -2.83 -3.68 7.41
N PRO A 79 -2.21 -4.27 8.45
CA PRO A 79 -1.62 -5.60 8.32
C PRO A 79 -2.68 -6.67 8.01
N ILE A 80 -2.35 -7.58 7.09
CA ILE A 80 -3.25 -8.69 6.69
C ILE A 80 -3.68 -9.53 7.91
N LYS A 81 -2.79 -9.75 8.87
CA LYS A 81 -3.03 -10.52 10.10
C LYS A 81 -4.10 -9.93 11.03
N LYS A 82 -4.54 -8.69 10.82
CA LYS A 82 -5.62 -8.08 11.61
C LYS A 82 -7.02 -8.37 11.07
N ILE A 83 -7.14 -9.04 9.93
CA ILE A 83 -8.43 -9.43 9.38
C ILE A 83 -8.89 -10.69 10.10
N LYS A 84 -10.15 -10.72 10.56
CA LYS A 84 -10.74 -11.89 11.22
C LYS A 84 -10.80 -13.13 10.31
N ASP A 85 -10.83 -12.90 8.98
CA ASP A 85 -10.79 -13.96 7.96
C ASP A 85 -9.37 -14.01 7.33
N GLU A 86 -8.38 -14.41 8.15
CA GLU A 86 -6.96 -14.51 7.75
C GLU A 86 -6.74 -15.47 6.58
N SER A 87 -7.72 -16.34 6.29
CA SER A 87 -7.58 -17.34 5.23
C SER A 87 -7.56 -16.74 3.82
N ALA A 88 -8.16 -15.55 3.62
CA ALA A 88 -8.34 -14.96 2.31
C ALA A 88 -7.02 -14.56 1.62
N LEU A 89 -6.03 -14.08 2.37
CA LEU A 89 -4.79 -13.48 1.85
C LEU A 89 -3.50 -14.05 2.50
N ASN A 90 -3.55 -15.22 3.13
CA ASN A 90 -2.41 -15.79 3.85
C ASN A 90 -1.28 -16.32 2.93
N ASN A 91 -1.45 -16.24 1.62
CA ASN A 91 -0.43 -16.57 0.61
C ASN A 91 0.50 -15.41 0.28
N PHE A 92 0.27 -14.21 0.85
CA PHE A 92 1.16 -13.08 0.68
C PHE A 92 2.30 -13.06 1.71
N GLU A 93 3.48 -12.67 1.27
CA GLU A 93 4.57 -12.29 2.16
C GLU A 93 4.43 -10.80 2.51
N GLU A 94 4.35 -10.50 3.80
CA GLU A 94 4.09 -9.15 4.29
C GLU A 94 5.37 -8.44 4.68
N TYR A 95 5.57 -7.24 4.11
CA TYR A 95 6.65 -6.33 4.44
C TYR A 95 6.09 -5.05 5.07
N THR A 96 6.72 -4.58 6.13
CA THR A 96 6.35 -3.36 6.83
C THR A 96 7.57 -2.45 7.01
N MET A 97 7.38 -1.19 7.38
CA MET A 97 8.51 -0.29 7.69
C MET A 97 9.41 -0.83 8.82
N LEU A 98 8.88 -1.68 9.72
CA LEU A 98 9.64 -2.32 10.80
C LEU A 98 10.31 -3.64 10.36
N LYS A 99 9.84 -4.24 9.26
CA LYS A 99 10.33 -5.48 8.69
C LYS A 99 10.32 -5.35 7.17
N SER A 100 11.26 -4.59 6.65
CA SER A 100 11.25 -4.11 5.26
C SER A 100 12.15 -4.87 4.31
N ARG A 101 13.17 -5.63 4.79
CA ARG A 101 14.06 -6.39 3.91
C ARG A 101 13.30 -7.40 3.06
N PRO A 102 13.56 -7.52 1.76
CA PRO A 102 14.60 -6.87 0.95
C PRO A 102 14.19 -5.55 0.26
N ILE A 103 13.01 -5.01 0.57
CA ILE A 103 12.42 -3.87 -0.17
C ILE A 103 12.64 -2.51 0.50
N THR A 104 13.51 -2.42 1.51
CA THR A 104 13.76 -1.20 2.30
C THR A 104 13.98 0.03 1.43
N LYS A 105 14.81 -0.06 0.40
CA LYS A 105 15.16 1.07 -0.49
C LYS A 105 13.98 1.63 -1.30
N TYR A 106 12.84 0.96 -1.32
CA TYR A 106 11.64 1.37 -2.06
C TYR A 106 10.58 2.05 -1.19
N TYR A 107 10.82 2.21 0.12
CA TYR A 107 9.88 2.89 1.01
C TYR A 107 9.93 4.42 0.94
N GLY A 108 10.91 4.97 0.24
CA GLY A 108 11.09 6.40 0.06
C GLY A 108 12.28 6.68 -0.83
N PHE A 109 12.74 7.93 -0.89
CA PHE A 109 14.01 8.23 -1.54
C PHE A 109 15.17 7.92 -0.60
N THR A 110 16.21 7.29 -1.15
CA THR A 110 17.49 7.08 -0.48
C THR A 110 18.30 8.39 -0.43
N GLU A 111 19.31 8.43 0.44
CA GLU A 111 20.19 9.61 0.55
C GLU A 111 20.91 9.89 -0.77
N GLU A 112 21.33 8.87 -1.51
CA GLU A 112 21.97 9.01 -2.82
C GLU A 112 21.04 9.62 -3.87
N GLU A 113 19.77 9.18 -3.90
CA GLU A 113 18.76 9.73 -4.80
C GLU A 113 18.48 11.21 -4.47
N VAL A 114 18.37 11.56 -3.19
CA VAL A 114 18.15 12.95 -2.77
C VAL A 114 19.35 13.82 -3.11
N LYS A 115 20.60 13.37 -2.92
CA LYS A 115 21.79 14.07 -3.36
C LYS A 115 21.80 14.32 -4.86
N ALA A 116 21.39 13.33 -5.65
CA ALA A 116 21.28 13.48 -7.09
C ALA A 116 20.20 14.49 -7.50
N LEU A 117 19.05 14.48 -6.80
CA LEU A 117 17.98 15.46 -7.01
C LEU A 117 18.42 16.88 -6.63
N CYS A 118 19.06 17.07 -5.48
CA CYS A 118 19.60 18.37 -5.06
C CYS A 118 20.56 18.94 -6.10
N LYS A 119 21.48 18.12 -6.62
CA LYS A 119 22.39 18.53 -7.69
C LYS A 119 21.67 18.91 -8.98
N ARG A 120 20.61 18.17 -9.34
CA ARG A 120 19.82 18.42 -10.57
C ARG A 120 19.00 19.70 -10.50
N TYR A 121 18.46 20.00 -9.31
CA TYR A 121 17.55 21.13 -9.09
C TYR A 121 18.23 22.32 -8.39
N ASP A 122 19.55 22.30 -8.27
CA ASP A 122 20.35 23.38 -7.63
C ASP A 122 19.84 23.74 -6.22
N MET A 123 19.64 22.70 -5.39
CA MET A 123 19.22 22.85 -4.01
C MET A 123 20.29 22.34 -3.05
N ASP A 124 20.39 22.97 -1.87
CA ASP A 124 21.34 22.56 -0.84
C ASP A 124 20.92 21.21 -0.20
N PHE A 125 21.86 20.25 -0.23
CA PHE A 125 21.59 18.91 0.31
C PHE A 125 21.48 18.90 1.84
N GLU A 126 22.32 19.66 2.55
CA GLU A 126 22.32 19.65 4.02
C GLU A 126 20.99 20.24 4.55
N THR A 127 20.53 21.33 3.96
CA THR A 127 19.20 21.89 4.27
C THR A 127 18.09 20.91 3.92
N THR A 128 18.14 20.24 2.76
CA THR A 128 17.16 19.22 2.37
C THR A 128 17.13 18.05 3.39
N LYS A 129 18.30 17.66 3.87
CA LYS A 129 18.44 16.62 4.89
C LYS A 129 17.83 17.05 6.23
N GLU A 130 18.07 18.27 6.68
CA GLU A 130 17.49 18.79 7.92
C GLU A 130 15.95 18.82 7.87
N TRP A 131 15.40 19.18 6.71
CA TRP A 131 13.94 19.28 6.55
C TRP A 131 13.23 17.94 6.34
N TYR A 132 13.83 17.00 5.59
CA TYR A 132 13.12 15.85 5.05
C TYR A 132 13.72 14.47 5.38
N ASN A 133 14.83 14.40 6.11
CA ASN A 133 15.36 13.12 6.62
C ASN A 133 14.48 12.63 7.77
N GLY A 134 13.41 11.88 7.44
CA GLY A 134 12.37 11.54 8.38
C GLY A 134 12.48 10.14 9.00
N TYR A 135 13.13 9.18 8.34
CA TYR A 135 13.09 7.79 8.75
C TYR A 135 14.44 7.11 8.67
N LEU A 136 14.76 6.30 9.68
CA LEU A 136 15.87 5.33 9.64
C LEU A 136 15.26 3.93 9.56
N ILE A 137 15.36 3.27 8.39
CA ILE A 137 14.81 1.95 8.14
C ILE A 137 15.97 1.01 7.80
N ASP A 138 16.17 -0.04 8.58
CA ASP A 138 17.29 -1.00 8.43
C ASP A 138 18.68 -0.33 8.29
N GLY A 139 18.90 0.78 9.00
CA GLY A 139 20.15 1.55 8.95
C GLY A 139 20.29 2.48 7.74
N MET A 140 19.27 2.58 6.87
CA MET A 140 19.24 3.50 5.75
C MET A 140 18.40 4.73 6.06
N HIS A 141 18.95 5.91 5.76
CA HIS A 141 18.19 7.16 5.81
C HIS A 141 17.22 7.22 4.63
N MET A 142 15.93 7.38 4.95
CA MET A 142 14.85 7.45 3.97
C MET A 142 14.15 8.81 4.07
N TYR A 143 13.91 9.41 2.93
CA TYR A 143 13.28 10.71 2.79
C TYR A 143 11.89 10.56 2.23
N ASN A 144 10.95 11.40 2.69
CA ASN A 144 9.60 11.42 2.16
C ASN A 144 9.58 11.90 0.70
N PRO A 145 9.18 11.05 -0.28
CA PRO A 145 9.23 11.41 -1.70
C PRO A 145 8.38 12.62 -2.06
N ASN A 146 7.19 12.75 -1.44
CA ASN A 146 6.31 13.89 -1.69
C ASN A 146 6.98 15.20 -1.25
N SER A 147 7.50 15.24 -0.02
CA SER A 147 8.14 16.45 0.52
C SER A 147 9.35 16.86 -0.30
N VAL A 148 10.25 15.92 -0.61
CA VAL A 148 11.42 16.19 -1.45
C VAL A 148 11.01 16.66 -2.85
N SER A 149 10.04 16.00 -3.49
CA SER A 149 9.58 16.38 -4.84
C SER A 149 8.95 17.76 -4.87
N GLN A 150 8.17 18.14 -3.85
CA GLN A 150 7.59 19.48 -3.76
C GLN A 150 8.65 20.54 -3.53
N ALA A 151 9.62 20.30 -2.63
CA ALA A 151 10.74 21.21 -2.43
C ALA A 151 11.54 21.45 -3.73
N MET A 152 11.86 20.38 -4.46
CA MET A 152 12.55 20.50 -5.77
C MET A 152 11.72 21.27 -6.79
N LYS A 153 10.39 21.03 -6.80
CA LYS A 153 9.48 21.69 -7.76
C LYS A 153 9.34 23.19 -7.51
N TYR A 154 9.23 23.59 -6.24
CA TYR A 154 8.97 24.99 -5.87
C TYR A 154 10.23 25.76 -5.46
N HIS A 155 11.41 25.10 -5.40
CA HIS A 155 12.65 25.67 -4.88
C HIS A 155 12.50 26.30 -3.50
N ASP A 156 11.73 25.63 -2.62
CA ASP A 156 11.41 26.13 -1.29
C ASP A 156 11.39 24.98 -0.27
N PHE A 157 11.63 25.30 1.00
CA PHE A 157 11.60 24.36 2.11
C PHE A 157 10.37 24.64 2.99
N ASP A 158 9.41 23.72 2.99
CA ASP A 158 8.17 23.83 3.78
C ASP A 158 7.73 22.45 4.30
N SER A 159 6.79 22.47 5.25
CA SER A 159 6.22 21.26 5.86
C SER A 159 5.18 20.57 4.96
N TYR A 160 5.58 20.15 3.77
CA TYR A 160 4.70 19.53 2.75
C TYR A 160 3.99 18.26 3.21
N TRP A 161 4.49 17.58 4.25
CA TRP A 161 3.87 16.37 4.81
C TRP A 161 2.52 16.63 5.49
N ARG A 162 2.23 17.87 5.93
CA ARG A 162 0.97 18.25 6.58
C ARG A 162 -0.24 18.18 5.66
N ASN A 163 -0.04 18.28 4.37
CA ASN A 163 -1.10 18.32 3.35
C ASN A 163 -1.43 16.95 2.77
N THR A 164 -0.93 15.85 3.35
CA THR A 164 -1.24 14.50 2.89
C THR A 164 -2.47 13.94 3.60
N SER A 165 -3.32 13.19 2.89
CA SER A 165 -4.51 12.53 3.44
C SER A 165 -4.19 11.59 4.62
N ALA A 166 -2.98 11.02 4.66
CA ALA A 166 -2.49 10.22 5.77
C ALA A 166 -2.43 10.98 7.09
N PHE A 167 -2.20 12.30 7.09
CA PHE A 167 -2.17 13.11 8.29
C PHE A 167 -3.53 13.15 9.01
N GLY A 168 -4.62 13.25 8.26
CA GLY A 168 -5.98 13.21 8.84
C GLY A 168 -6.28 11.88 9.54
N THR A 169 -5.87 10.78 8.95
CA THR A 169 -6.04 9.43 9.54
C THR A 169 -5.21 9.26 10.81
N ILE A 170 -3.94 9.67 10.79
CA ILE A 170 -3.03 9.60 11.95
C ILE A 170 -3.53 10.49 13.08
N ASN A 171 -4.01 11.70 12.77
CA ASN A 171 -4.55 12.63 13.77
C ASN A 171 -5.77 12.04 14.50
N ASN A 172 -6.66 11.34 13.79
CA ASN A 172 -7.79 10.66 14.40
C ASN A 172 -7.36 9.53 15.36
N PHE A 173 -6.30 8.78 15.02
CA PHE A 173 -5.73 7.77 15.93
C PHE A 173 -5.07 8.39 17.15
N ILE A 174 -4.34 9.49 17.02
CA ILE A 174 -3.70 10.21 18.13
C ILE A 174 -4.78 10.79 19.06
N ILE A 175 -5.82 11.41 18.51
CA ILE A 175 -6.94 11.94 19.30
C ILE A 175 -7.62 10.78 20.07
N CYS A 176 -7.91 9.65 19.43
CA CYS A 176 -8.47 8.47 20.11
C CYS A 176 -7.59 8.00 21.27
N LEU A 177 -6.27 7.91 21.07
CA LEU A 177 -5.32 7.50 22.12
C LEU A 177 -5.28 8.48 23.29
N LEU A 178 -5.36 9.78 23.04
CA LEU A 178 -5.37 10.82 24.07
C LEU A 178 -6.66 10.79 24.93
N TYR A 179 -7.80 10.44 24.31
CA TYR A 179 -9.08 10.30 25.02
C TYR A 179 -9.26 8.96 25.75
N THR A 180 -8.50 7.93 25.37
CA THR A 180 -8.59 6.60 25.99
C THR A 180 -7.48 6.32 27.02
N SER A 181 -6.50 7.20 27.17
CA SER A 181 -5.51 7.11 28.25
C SER A 181 -6.18 7.44 29.60
N PRO A 182 -6.11 6.55 30.59
CA PRO A 182 -6.59 6.87 31.92
C PRO A 182 -5.85 8.09 32.46
N SER A 183 -6.61 9.01 33.04
CA SER A 183 -6.02 10.19 33.66
C SER A 183 -5.01 9.77 34.74
N PRO A 184 -3.83 10.41 34.84
CA PRO A 184 -2.84 10.09 35.88
C PRO A 184 -3.29 10.48 37.29
N ARG A 185 -4.59 10.71 37.53
CA ARG A 185 -5.14 11.20 38.80
C ARG A 185 -6.29 10.35 39.36
N ASP A 186 -6.44 9.09 38.94
CA ASP A 186 -7.33 8.13 39.62
C ASP A 186 -6.54 7.03 40.29
#